data_209f836f0b970cac090ea52cd3fd8c75
#
_entry.id   209f836f0b970cac090ea52cd3fd8c75
#
_cell.length_a   1.000
_cell.length_b   1.000
_cell.length_c   1.000
_cell.angle_alpha   90.00
_cell.angle_beta   90.00
_cell.angle_gamma   90.00
#
_symmetry.space_group_name_H-M   'P 1'
#
loop_
_entity.id
_entity.type
_entity.pdbx_description
1 polymer ?
#
loop_
_entity_poly.entity_id
_entity_poly.type
_entity_poly.pdbx_seq_one_letter_code
_entity_poly.pdbx_strand_id
1 'polypeptide(L)'
;MADKSPYVLVSVFKEDANEQDVVQAAGKIAAIIDDWNGQGNMIWSGSFDDNKTAMSVIEGDKAQAELFFGKYNDACKSFLSSYMYEWDAMPLLSLLGQKQTIAPTGEVTPPQ
;
A
#
# COMPACT_ATOMS: atom_id res chain seq x y z
N MET A 1 -5.95 20.58 11.64
CA MET A 1 -5.80 19.15 11.79
C MET A 1 -5.70 18.52 10.41
N ALA A 2 -4.71 17.68 10.21
CA ALA A 2 -4.53 17.06 8.91
C ALA A 2 -5.59 15.99 8.67
N ASP A 3 -6.06 15.94 7.44
CA ASP A 3 -7.02 14.93 7.06
C ASP A 3 -6.30 13.60 6.87
N LYS A 4 -6.99 12.53 7.23
CA LYS A 4 -6.48 11.19 6.97
C LYS A 4 -6.93 10.73 5.61
N SER A 5 -6.04 10.06 4.92
CA SER A 5 -6.32 9.47 3.61
C SER A 5 -5.83 8.03 3.62
N PRO A 6 -6.44 7.18 2.79
CA PRO A 6 -5.94 5.82 2.65
C PRO A 6 -4.77 5.78 1.67
N TYR A 7 -3.82 4.93 2.00
CA TYR A 7 -2.67 4.66 1.15
C TYR A 7 -2.56 3.15 0.96
N VAL A 8 -2.17 2.73 -0.21
CA VAL A 8 -1.96 1.32 -0.51
C VAL A 8 -0.46 1.06 -0.59
N LEU A 9 -0.02 0.14 0.23
CA LEU A 9 1.37 -0.30 0.26
C LEU A 9 1.44 -1.69 -0.36
N VAL A 10 2.14 -1.82 -1.47
CA VAL A 10 2.30 -3.10 -2.16
C VAL A 10 3.73 -3.56 -1.98
N SER A 11 3.91 -4.79 -1.55
CA SER A 11 5.24 -5.36 -1.35
C SER A 11 5.34 -6.68 -2.08
N VAL A 12 6.45 -6.86 -2.80
CA VAL A 12 6.71 -8.07 -3.56
C VAL A 12 8.04 -8.65 -3.10
N PHE A 13 8.07 -9.93 -2.75
CA PHE A 13 9.32 -10.58 -2.39
C PHE A 13 10.27 -10.58 -3.57
N LYS A 14 11.52 -10.24 -3.29
CA LYS A 14 12.58 -10.33 -4.28
C LYS A 14 12.94 -11.80 -4.50
N GLU A 15 13.45 -12.09 -5.69
CA GLU A 15 13.83 -13.48 -6.01
C GLU A 15 14.91 -14.01 -5.09
N ASP A 16 15.81 -13.14 -4.66
CA ASP A 16 16.91 -13.51 -3.77
C ASP A 16 16.57 -13.25 -2.30
N ALA A 17 15.30 -13.14 -1.97
CA ALA A 17 14.88 -12.89 -0.59
C ALA A 17 15.41 -14.00 0.33
N ASN A 18 15.96 -13.56 1.46
CA ASN A 18 16.57 -14.47 2.42
C ASN A 18 15.70 -14.53 3.67
N GLU A 19 15.36 -15.74 4.08
CA GLU A 19 14.51 -15.95 5.24
C GLU A 19 15.09 -15.33 6.51
N GLN A 20 16.41 -15.34 6.66
CA GLN A 20 17.04 -14.73 7.82
C GLN A 20 16.82 -13.23 7.88
N ASP A 21 16.84 -12.57 6.73
CA ASP A 21 16.59 -11.14 6.66
C ASP A 21 15.17 -10.82 7.12
N VAL A 22 14.21 -11.67 6.74
CA VAL A 22 12.83 -11.52 7.17
C VAL A 22 12.72 -11.65 8.67
N VAL A 23 13.35 -12.66 9.24
CA VAL A 23 13.32 -12.90 10.69
C VAL A 23 13.95 -11.73 11.43
N GLN A 24 15.07 -11.23 10.94
CA GLN A 24 15.76 -10.10 11.58
C GLN A 24 14.95 -8.82 11.52
N ALA A 25 14.18 -8.64 10.46
CA ALA A 25 13.37 -7.44 10.28
C ALA A 25 12.07 -7.47 11.09
N ALA A 26 11.63 -8.65 11.52
CA ALA A 26 10.31 -8.81 12.11
C ALA A 26 10.08 -7.90 13.32
N GLY A 27 11.08 -7.77 14.18
CA GLY A 27 10.97 -6.90 15.35
C GLY A 27 10.82 -5.43 14.99
N LYS A 28 11.56 -4.99 13.98
CA LYS A 28 11.47 -3.60 13.52
C LYS A 28 10.12 -3.33 12.88
N ILE A 29 9.64 -4.27 12.09
CA ILE A 29 8.34 -4.14 11.45
C ILE A 29 7.23 -4.06 12.50
N ALA A 30 7.30 -4.93 13.49
CA ALA A 30 6.31 -4.92 14.56
C ALA A 30 6.30 -3.57 15.30
N ALA A 31 7.47 -3.01 15.56
CA ALA A 31 7.56 -1.71 16.23
C ALA A 31 6.98 -0.59 15.37
N ILE A 32 7.21 -0.63 14.06
CA ILE A 32 6.67 0.36 13.14
C ILE A 32 5.15 0.29 13.12
N ILE A 33 4.60 -0.92 13.07
CA ILE A 33 3.15 -1.13 13.06
C ILE A 33 2.54 -0.68 14.38
N ASP A 34 3.15 -1.03 15.50
CA ASP A 34 2.68 -0.61 16.82
C ASP A 34 2.64 0.90 16.95
N ASP A 35 3.68 1.57 16.45
CA ASP A 35 3.74 3.02 16.48
C ASP A 35 2.62 3.63 15.63
N TRP A 36 2.38 3.06 14.45
CA TRP A 36 1.32 3.51 13.56
C TRP A 36 -0.05 3.37 14.22
N ASN A 37 -0.30 2.22 14.81
CA ASN A 37 -1.56 1.96 15.50
C ASN A 37 -1.69 2.85 16.76
N GLY A 38 -0.58 3.09 17.44
CA GLY A 38 -0.55 3.94 18.63
C GLY A 38 -0.92 5.38 18.35
N GLN A 39 -0.75 5.82 17.10
CA GLN A 39 -1.16 7.16 16.68
C GLN A 39 -2.65 7.24 16.32
N GLY A 40 -3.38 6.14 16.49
CA GLY A 40 -4.80 6.10 16.14
C GLY A 40 -5.05 5.83 14.67
N ASN A 41 -4.06 5.37 13.94
CA ASN A 41 -4.18 5.08 12.52
C ASN A 41 -4.50 3.61 12.31
N MET A 42 -5.14 3.31 11.20
CA MET A 42 -5.56 1.95 10.89
C MET A 42 -4.63 1.32 9.86
N ILE A 43 -4.58 -0.01 9.90
CA ILE A 43 -3.83 -0.78 8.92
C ILE A 43 -4.56 -2.11 8.66
N TRP A 44 -4.71 -2.43 7.39
CA TRP A 44 -5.25 -3.70 6.93
C TRP A 44 -4.24 -4.35 6.03
N SER A 45 -4.00 -5.63 6.20
CA SER A 45 -2.98 -6.31 5.41
C SER A 45 -3.47 -7.67 4.95
N GLY A 46 -2.98 -8.09 3.80
CA GLY A 46 -3.26 -9.40 3.28
C GLY A 46 -2.22 -9.79 2.23
N SER A 47 -2.16 -11.06 1.93
CA SER A 47 -1.28 -11.55 0.90
C SER A 47 -2.10 -12.10 -0.25
N PHE A 48 -1.53 -12.01 -1.46
CA PHE A 48 -2.17 -12.55 -2.63
C PHE A 48 -1.77 -14.01 -2.82
N ASP A 49 -2.52 -14.70 -3.65
CA ASP A 49 -2.32 -16.12 -3.87
C ASP A 49 -1.17 -16.44 -4.83
N ASP A 50 -0.38 -15.44 -5.19
CA ASP A 50 0.84 -15.65 -5.98
C ASP A 50 2.04 -16.03 -5.12
N ASN A 51 1.86 -16.09 -3.80
CA ASN A 51 2.89 -16.44 -2.82
C ASN A 51 4.07 -15.49 -2.78
N LYS A 52 3.93 -14.28 -3.31
CA LYS A 52 5.02 -13.32 -3.28
C LYS A 52 4.58 -11.88 -3.09
N THR A 53 3.30 -11.58 -3.25
CA THR A 53 2.81 -10.21 -3.18
C THR A 53 1.91 -10.04 -1.97
N ALA A 54 2.12 -8.96 -1.24
CA ALA A 54 1.28 -8.59 -0.13
C ALA A 54 0.83 -7.14 -0.32
N MET A 55 -0.31 -6.81 0.24
CA MET A 55 -0.85 -5.47 0.17
C MET A 55 -1.33 -5.05 1.53
N SER A 56 -1.03 -3.82 1.89
CA SER A 56 -1.58 -3.21 3.11
C SER A 56 -2.29 -1.93 2.73
N VAL A 57 -3.40 -1.69 3.39
CA VAL A 57 -4.08 -0.40 3.27
C VAL A 57 -3.91 0.30 4.61
N ILE A 58 -3.29 1.46 4.58
CA ILE A 58 -3.08 2.24 5.80
C ILE A 58 -3.84 3.56 5.67
N GLU A 59 -4.25 4.08 6.79
CA GLU A 59 -4.98 5.35 6.81
C GLU A 59 -4.33 6.29 7.80
N GLY A 60 -3.94 7.45 7.32
CA GLY A 60 -3.26 8.46 8.12
C GLY A 60 -3.06 9.72 7.30
N ASP A 61 -2.44 10.74 7.88
CA ASP A 61 -2.13 11.91 7.08
C ASP A 61 -0.90 11.64 6.21
N LYS A 62 -0.71 12.51 5.24
CA LYS A 62 0.34 12.31 4.25
C LYS A 62 1.74 12.23 4.87
N ALA A 63 2.03 13.13 5.79
CA ALA A 63 3.35 13.16 6.42
C ALA A 63 3.60 11.88 7.23
N GLN A 64 2.58 11.43 7.96
CA GLN A 64 2.67 10.18 8.71
C GLN A 64 2.86 8.98 7.78
N ALA A 65 2.12 8.94 6.68
CA ALA A 65 2.21 7.82 5.74
C ALA A 65 3.59 7.76 5.08
N GLU A 66 4.13 8.91 4.71
CA GLU A 66 5.46 8.96 4.11
C GLU A 66 6.54 8.51 5.09
N LEU A 67 6.43 8.93 6.34
CA LEU A 67 7.37 8.52 7.36
C LEU A 67 7.26 7.02 7.63
N PHE A 68 6.03 6.52 7.72
CA PHE A 68 5.79 5.08 7.90
C PHE A 68 6.44 4.29 6.77
N PHE A 69 6.19 4.70 5.55
CA PHE A 69 6.73 3.99 4.39
C PHE A 69 8.25 4.01 4.38
N GLY A 70 8.87 5.15 4.71
CA GLY A 70 10.31 5.24 4.76
C GLY A 70 10.92 4.25 5.74
N LYS A 71 10.35 4.16 6.93
CA LYS A 71 10.82 3.23 7.96
C LYS A 71 10.59 1.78 7.54
N TYR A 72 9.41 1.50 6.99
CA TYR A 72 9.06 0.17 6.54
C TYR A 72 9.98 -0.29 5.41
N ASN A 73 10.17 0.57 4.43
CA ASN A 73 11.04 0.25 3.30
C ASN A 73 12.47 0.01 3.74
N ASP A 74 12.98 0.84 4.65
CA ASP A 74 14.32 0.64 5.18
C ASP A 74 14.47 -0.70 5.88
N ALA A 75 13.44 -1.12 6.60
CA ALA A 75 13.50 -2.39 7.31
C ALA A 75 13.42 -3.59 6.37
N CYS A 76 12.77 -3.43 5.22
CA CYS A 76 12.41 -4.56 4.36
C CYS A 76 13.13 -4.60 3.01
N LYS A 77 13.87 -3.56 2.65
CA LYS A 77 14.39 -3.41 1.28
C LYS A 77 15.31 -4.54 0.83
N SER A 78 15.89 -5.27 1.77
CA SER A 78 16.76 -6.38 1.39
C SER A 78 15.98 -7.58 0.86
N PHE A 79 14.70 -7.70 1.20
CA PHE A 79 13.91 -8.84 0.76
C PHE A 79 12.56 -8.47 0.13
N LEU A 80 12.15 -7.21 0.20
CA LEU A 80 10.91 -6.76 -0.41
C LEU A 80 11.15 -5.56 -1.31
N SER A 81 10.47 -5.55 -2.46
CA SER A 81 10.29 -4.34 -3.24
C SER A 81 8.94 -3.76 -2.86
N SER A 82 8.94 -2.54 -2.35
CA SER A 82 7.73 -1.95 -1.79
C SER A 82 7.39 -0.64 -2.49
N TYR A 83 6.09 -0.42 -2.65
CA TYR A 83 5.57 0.76 -3.34
C TYR A 83 4.37 1.26 -2.57
N MET A 84 4.22 2.58 -2.46
CA MET A 84 3.08 3.16 -1.76
C MET A 84 2.39 4.19 -2.64
N TYR A 85 1.06 4.14 -2.64
CA TYR A 85 0.24 5.04 -3.44
C TYR A 85 -0.89 5.58 -2.58
N GLU A 86 -1.21 6.84 -2.79
CA GLU A 86 -2.44 7.39 -2.22
C GLU A 86 -3.61 6.79 -3.00
N TRP A 87 -4.66 6.39 -2.28
CA TRP A 87 -5.75 5.63 -2.88
C TRP A 87 -7.06 6.36 -2.67
N ASP A 88 -7.78 6.56 -3.76
CA ASP A 88 -9.10 7.16 -3.73
C ASP A 88 -10.09 6.07 -4.12
N ALA A 89 -10.64 5.41 -3.11
CA ALA A 89 -11.55 4.30 -3.34
C ALA A 89 -12.86 4.78 -3.92
N MET A 90 -13.31 4.13 -4.96
CA MET A 90 -14.57 4.47 -5.59
C MET A 90 -15.16 3.24 -6.26
N PRO A 91 -16.48 3.20 -6.50
CA PRO A 91 -17.06 2.10 -7.25
C PRO A 91 -16.46 1.98 -8.64
N LEU A 92 -16.39 0.78 -9.13
CA LEU A 92 -15.77 0.50 -10.41
C LEU A 92 -16.39 1.30 -11.54
N LEU A 93 -17.71 1.40 -11.55
CA LEU A 93 -18.39 2.16 -12.62
C LEU A 93 -17.97 3.62 -12.61
N SER A 94 -17.80 4.20 -11.42
CA SER A 94 -17.36 5.59 -11.33
C SER A 94 -15.94 5.74 -11.85
N LEU A 95 -15.09 4.76 -11.57
CA LEU A 95 -13.73 4.76 -12.07
C LEU A 95 -13.70 4.68 -13.58
N LEU A 96 -14.52 3.80 -14.16
CA LEU A 96 -14.59 3.66 -15.59
C LEU A 96 -15.11 4.94 -16.24
N GLY A 97 -16.05 5.60 -15.61
CA GLY A 97 -16.54 6.87 -16.11
C GLY A 97 -15.47 7.94 -16.18
N GLN A 98 -14.62 7.99 -15.16
CA GLN A 98 -13.51 8.93 -15.17
C GLN A 98 -12.48 8.59 -16.23
N LYS A 99 -12.19 7.32 -16.37
CA LYS A 99 -11.22 6.87 -17.37
C LYS A 99 -11.72 7.05 -18.78
N GLN A 100 -13.02 7.11 -18.94
CA GLN A 100 -13.59 7.23 -20.24
C GLN A 100 -13.15 8.47 -21.00
N THR A 101 -12.85 9.53 -20.27
CA THR A 101 -12.37 10.75 -20.91
C THR A 101 -11.05 10.52 -21.62
N ILE A 102 -10.34 9.48 -21.25
CA ILE A 102 -9.09 9.14 -21.87
C ILE A 102 -9.22 7.95 -22.78
N ALA A 103 -10.30 7.23 -22.68
CA ALA A 103 -10.48 6.04 -23.48
C ALA A 103 -10.62 6.45 -24.93
N PRO A 104 -9.81 5.89 -25.78
CA PRO A 104 -9.80 6.33 -27.17
C PRO A 104 -10.95 5.77 -27.97
N THR A 105 -11.56 4.77 -27.51
CA THR A 105 -12.43 4.02 -28.37
C THR A 105 -13.84 4.51 -28.17
N GLY A 106 -14.45 4.86 -29.16
CA GLY A 106 -15.81 5.34 -29.06
C GLY A 106 -16.80 4.32 -28.58
N GLU A 107 -16.41 3.08 -28.59
CA GLU A 107 -17.36 2.08 -28.15
C GLU A 107 -17.46 2.01 -26.65
N VAL A 108 -16.56 2.64 -25.95
CA VAL A 108 -16.76 2.75 -24.53
C VAL A 108 -17.90 3.70 -24.36
N THR A 109 -19.05 3.17 -24.18
CA THR A 109 -20.15 4.05 -24.00
C THR A 109 -20.04 4.80 -22.72
N PRO A 110 -20.44 6.04 -22.71
CA PRO A 110 -20.45 6.78 -21.49
C PRO A 110 -21.33 6.08 -20.48
N PRO A 111 -20.95 6.12 -19.24
CA PRO A 111 -21.84 5.64 -18.22
C PRO A 111 -23.11 6.43 -18.33
N GLN A 112 -24.12 5.73 -18.51
CA GLN A 112 -25.41 6.38 -18.72
C GLN A 112 -26.06 6.68 -17.41
#